data_c9663d129948bfa2ba9150f46ccf8830
#
_entry.id   c9663d129948bfa2ba9150f46ccf8830
#
_cell.length_a   1.000
_cell.length_b   1.000
_cell.length_c   1.000
_cell.angle_alpha   90.00
_cell.angle_beta   90.00
_cell.angle_gamma   90.00
#
_symmetry.space_group_name_H-M   'P 1'
#
loop_
_entity.id
_entity.type
_entity.pdbx_description
1 polymer ?
#
loop_
_entity_poly.entity_id
_entity_poly.type
_entity_poly.pdbx_seq_one_letter_code
_entity_poly.pdbx_strand_id
1 'polypeptide(L)'
;MNNMPEVKVGIVAVSRDCFPESLSVNRRKALVEAYTKKYDAKDIYECPVCIVESEIHMVQALEDIKKAGCNALCVYLGNFGPEISETLLAKHFEGPKMFIAAAEETQDNLCQGRGDAYCGMLNASYNLQLRNVKAYIPEYPVGDAEDCADMIHDFLPIAKAIEGLSSLKIISFGPRPTNFLACNAPIKQLYNLGVEIEENSELDLFEAFNNHAGDERIPAIVKEMEEELGTGNKKPEILPKLAQYELTLKDWVRDHKGYRKYVTLTGKCWPAFQTQFGFVPCYVNSRLTAQGIPVSCEVDIYGTLSEFIGQVVSDDIVTLLDINNSVPKDMYKESIEGKFNYTLQDTFMGFHCGNTASSKLSFCEMKYQMIMARSLPVEVTNGTLEGDIKPGDITFYRLQSTADNKLRAYIAHGEVLPVATRSFGAIGVFAIPEMGRFYRHVLIEGGFPHHGAVAFGHHGKALFEVFKYIGVPVEEIGYNQPAGVRYPTENPWR
;
A
#
# COMPACT_ATOMS: atom_id res chain seq x y z
N MET A 1 13.44 12.71 0.08
CA MET A 1 12.06 13.22 -0.18
C MET A 1 11.13 12.47 0.76
N ASN A 2 10.23 13.15 1.48
CA ASN A 2 9.22 12.42 2.25
C ASN A 2 8.09 12.00 1.28
N ASN A 3 8.02 10.72 0.94
CA ASN A 3 7.04 10.15 0.01
C ASN A 3 5.93 9.37 0.77
N MET A 4 5.84 9.61 2.08
CA MET A 4 4.81 9.03 2.96
C MET A 4 3.72 10.06 3.26
N PRO A 5 2.44 9.75 2.96
CA PRO A 5 1.34 10.63 3.29
C PRO A 5 1.17 10.82 4.80
N GLU A 6 0.95 12.05 5.21
CA GLU A 6 0.59 12.39 6.58
C GLU A 6 -0.91 12.68 6.66
N VAL A 7 -1.55 12.20 7.71
CA VAL A 7 -2.99 12.37 7.94
C VAL A 7 -3.23 12.93 9.32
N LYS A 8 -4.15 13.91 9.38
CA LYS A 8 -4.70 14.45 10.61
C LYS A 8 -6.22 14.32 10.57
N VAL A 9 -6.75 13.51 11.47
CA VAL A 9 -8.18 13.17 11.53
C VAL A 9 -8.94 14.20 12.38
N GLY A 10 -9.84 14.95 11.77
CA GLY A 10 -10.79 15.81 12.51
C GLY A 10 -11.94 14.98 13.07
N ILE A 11 -12.08 14.95 14.40
CA ILE A 11 -13.16 14.23 15.09
C ILE A 11 -14.32 15.21 15.31
N VAL A 12 -15.44 14.98 14.63
CA VAL A 12 -16.65 15.80 14.73
C VAL A 12 -17.77 14.99 15.37
N ALA A 13 -18.17 15.40 16.58
CA ALA A 13 -19.31 14.78 17.24
C ALA A 13 -20.64 15.31 16.68
N VAL A 14 -21.64 14.45 16.62
CA VAL A 14 -22.97 14.78 16.15
C VAL A 14 -24.03 14.42 17.21
N SER A 15 -25.15 15.14 17.22
CA SER A 15 -26.25 14.96 18.18
C SER A 15 -27.59 15.21 17.52
N ARG A 16 -28.53 14.30 17.75
CA ARG A 16 -29.92 14.56 17.44
C ARG A 16 -30.56 15.48 18.52
N ASP A 17 -31.41 16.42 18.13
CA ASP A 17 -31.95 17.45 19.01
C ASP A 17 -32.73 16.90 20.21
N CYS A 18 -33.37 15.74 20.06
CA CYS A 18 -34.13 15.09 21.16
C CYS A 18 -33.24 14.38 22.19
N PHE A 19 -31.90 14.33 21.97
CA PHE A 19 -30.94 13.85 22.95
C PHE A 19 -30.09 14.98 23.52
N PRO A 20 -29.55 14.85 24.74
CA PRO A 20 -28.67 15.88 25.29
C PRO A 20 -27.38 16.03 24.43
N GLU A 21 -27.15 17.24 23.94
CA GLU A 21 -25.90 17.58 23.25
C GLU A 21 -24.66 17.24 24.10
N SER A 22 -24.75 17.50 25.41
CA SER A 22 -23.69 17.24 26.38
C SER A 22 -23.25 15.78 26.40
N LEU A 23 -24.14 14.83 26.08
CA LEU A 23 -23.81 13.41 25.97
C LEU A 23 -22.79 13.19 24.86
N SER A 24 -23.03 13.69 23.65
CA SER A 24 -22.12 13.59 22.50
C SER A 24 -20.79 14.30 22.75
N VAL A 25 -20.83 15.50 23.35
CA VAL A 25 -19.63 16.26 23.67
C VAL A 25 -18.77 15.54 24.72
N ASN A 26 -19.37 14.97 25.77
CA ASN A 26 -18.61 14.25 26.80
C ASN A 26 -18.01 12.95 26.26
N ARG A 27 -18.77 12.20 25.45
CA ARG A 27 -18.27 10.97 24.80
C ARG A 27 -17.13 11.27 23.82
N ARG A 28 -17.20 12.38 23.05
CA ARG A 28 -16.08 12.82 22.20
C ARG A 28 -14.83 13.14 23.03
N LYS A 29 -14.97 13.86 24.14
CA LYS A 29 -13.82 14.16 25.03
C LYS A 29 -13.19 12.89 25.57
N ALA A 30 -14.00 11.93 26.05
CA ALA A 30 -13.52 10.64 26.52
C ALA A 30 -12.77 9.87 25.40
N LEU A 31 -13.29 9.88 24.18
CA LEU A 31 -12.62 9.29 23.01
C LEU A 31 -11.26 9.93 22.74
N VAL A 32 -11.18 11.28 22.74
CA VAL A 32 -9.92 12.00 22.51
C VAL A 32 -8.92 11.72 23.65
N GLU A 33 -9.37 11.66 24.90
CA GLU A 33 -8.53 11.27 26.03
C GLU A 33 -8.02 9.82 25.91
N ALA A 34 -8.87 8.88 25.54
CA ALA A 34 -8.49 7.48 25.30
C ALA A 34 -7.45 7.39 24.17
N TYR A 35 -7.69 8.09 23.05
CA TYR A 35 -6.76 8.10 21.94
C TYR A 35 -5.39 8.66 22.32
N THR A 36 -5.33 9.82 22.94
CA THR A 36 -4.08 10.49 23.31
C THR A 36 -3.28 9.77 24.39
N LYS A 37 -3.95 8.94 25.19
CA LYS A 37 -3.30 8.07 26.18
C LYS A 37 -2.57 6.89 25.52
N LYS A 38 -3.05 6.41 24.37
CA LYS A 38 -2.57 5.18 23.71
C LYS A 38 -1.75 5.47 22.45
N TYR A 39 -2.07 6.54 21.73
CA TYR A 39 -1.51 6.88 20.41
C TYR A 39 -0.99 8.31 20.35
N ASP A 40 -0.42 8.71 19.20
CA ASP A 40 0.13 10.06 19.02
C ASP A 40 -0.98 11.10 18.85
N ALA A 41 -1.01 12.08 19.74
CA ALA A 41 -1.98 13.18 19.73
C ALA A 41 -1.97 14.03 18.44
N LYS A 42 -0.84 14.00 17.68
CA LYS A 42 -0.73 14.75 16.41
C LYS A 42 -1.64 14.20 15.32
N ASP A 43 -2.04 12.92 15.40
CA ASP A 43 -2.83 12.23 14.38
C ASP A 43 -4.29 12.69 14.38
N ILE A 44 -4.75 13.32 15.45
CA ILE A 44 -6.14 13.71 15.62
C ILE A 44 -6.29 15.21 15.93
N TYR A 45 -7.51 15.70 15.71
CA TYR A 45 -7.97 17.01 16.14
C TYR A 45 -9.40 16.92 16.67
N GLU A 46 -9.63 17.38 17.90
CA GLU A 46 -10.97 17.50 18.46
C GLU A 46 -11.67 18.76 17.92
N CYS A 47 -12.68 18.59 17.08
CA CYS A 47 -13.53 19.71 16.66
C CYS A 47 -14.42 20.16 17.83
N PRO A 48 -14.36 21.44 18.25
CA PRO A 48 -15.17 21.93 19.35
C PRO A 48 -16.67 22.00 19.00
N VAL A 49 -17.00 22.05 17.70
CA VAL A 49 -18.38 22.12 17.24
C VAL A 49 -19.02 20.74 17.34
N CYS A 50 -20.17 20.65 18.04
CA CYS A 50 -21.07 19.51 17.95
C CYS A 50 -22.21 19.85 16.98
N ILE A 51 -22.46 18.97 16.02
CA ILE A 51 -23.53 19.16 15.04
C ILE A 51 -24.83 18.66 15.63
N VAL A 52 -25.73 19.60 16.01
CA VAL A 52 -27.07 19.29 16.56
C VAL A 52 -28.10 19.68 15.51
N GLU A 53 -28.68 18.71 14.79
CA GLU A 53 -29.74 18.85 13.75
C GLU A 53 -29.53 20.02 12.76
N SER A 54 -28.33 20.59 12.68
CA SER A 54 -28.12 21.89 12.06
C SER A 54 -27.06 21.85 10.96
N GLU A 55 -27.44 22.23 9.74
CA GLU A 55 -26.51 22.49 8.65
C GLU A 55 -25.60 23.71 8.93
N ILE A 56 -26.02 24.65 9.79
CA ILE A 56 -25.17 25.76 10.22
C ILE A 56 -24.02 25.23 11.07
N HIS A 57 -24.31 24.35 12.04
CA HIS A 57 -23.26 23.69 12.82
C HIS A 57 -22.35 22.83 11.92
N MET A 58 -22.90 22.16 10.90
CA MET A 58 -22.12 21.42 9.91
C MET A 58 -21.11 22.32 9.18
N VAL A 59 -21.53 23.49 8.70
CA VAL A 59 -20.62 24.45 8.04
C VAL A 59 -19.55 24.93 9.00
N GLN A 60 -19.90 25.26 10.23
CA GLN A 60 -18.94 25.68 11.27
C GLN A 60 -17.91 24.59 11.57
N ALA A 61 -18.36 23.33 11.69
CA ALA A 61 -17.46 22.19 11.91
C ALA A 61 -16.51 21.99 10.71
N LEU A 62 -17.04 22.08 9.47
CA LEU A 62 -16.24 21.95 8.25
C LEU A 62 -15.15 23.03 8.14
N GLU A 63 -15.48 24.28 8.47
CA GLU A 63 -14.54 25.39 8.49
C GLU A 63 -13.49 25.23 9.59
N ASP A 64 -13.87 24.74 10.77
CA ASP A 64 -12.97 24.54 11.90
C ASP A 64 -11.93 23.44 11.61
N ILE A 65 -12.35 22.26 11.17
CA ILE A 65 -11.43 21.18 10.84
C ILE A 65 -10.53 21.53 9.67
N LYS A 66 -11.02 22.27 8.68
CA LYS A 66 -10.21 22.79 7.57
C LYS A 66 -9.15 23.76 8.06
N LYS A 67 -9.51 24.71 8.95
CA LYS A 67 -8.57 25.66 9.58
C LYS A 67 -7.52 24.95 10.43
N ALA A 68 -7.89 23.84 11.07
CA ALA A 68 -6.98 23.00 11.84
C ALA A 68 -6.02 22.14 10.99
N GLY A 69 -6.19 22.19 9.65
CA GLY A 69 -5.35 21.42 8.71
C GLY A 69 -5.70 19.93 8.67
N CYS A 70 -6.92 19.54 9.05
CA CYS A 70 -7.35 18.15 8.94
C CYS A 70 -7.59 17.78 7.48
N ASN A 71 -7.05 16.64 7.06
CA ASN A 71 -7.21 16.05 5.74
C ASN A 71 -7.90 14.68 5.77
N ALA A 72 -8.35 14.25 6.95
CA ALA A 72 -9.24 13.10 7.14
C ALA A 72 -10.33 13.47 8.16
N LEU A 73 -11.48 12.80 8.07
CA LEU A 73 -12.65 13.09 8.88
C LEU A 73 -13.11 11.82 9.63
N CYS A 74 -13.37 11.98 10.92
CA CYS A 74 -14.14 11.03 11.72
C CYS A 74 -15.47 11.69 12.13
N VAL A 75 -16.58 11.17 11.63
CA VAL A 75 -17.92 11.53 12.13
C VAL A 75 -18.25 10.59 13.28
N TYR A 76 -18.37 11.16 14.47
CA TYR A 76 -18.59 10.42 15.70
C TYR A 76 -20.01 10.60 16.21
N LEU A 77 -20.82 9.54 16.10
CA LEU A 77 -22.17 9.51 16.64
C LEU A 77 -22.10 9.32 18.16
N GLY A 78 -22.03 10.41 18.90
CA GLY A 78 -22.08 10.39 20.36
C GLY A 78 -23.46 10.04 20.91
N ASN A 79 -24.50 10.25 20.09
CA ASN A 79 -25.84 9.70 20.21
C ASN A 79 -26.41 9.39 18.83
N PHE A 80 -27.71 9.28 18.66
CA PHE A 80 -28.38 8.87 17.41
C PHE A 80 -27.86 9.61 16.14
N GLY A 81 -27.55 10.91 16.28
CA GLY A 81 -27.06 11.73 15.16
C GLY A 81 -28.15 12.29 14.23
N PRO A 82 -27.85 13.43 13.57
CA PRO A 82 -28.76 14.10 12.62
C PRO A 82 -28.44 13.65 11.19
N GLU A 83 -29.20 12.71 10.66
CA GLU A 83 -28.97 12.02 9.36
C GLU A 83 -28.61 12.95 8.20
N ILE A 84 -29.17 14.16 8.13
CA ILE A 84 -28.91 15.11 7.05
C ILE A 84 -27.56 15.78 7.25
N SER A 85 -27.35 16.47 8.35
CA SER A 85 -26.16 17.31 8.55
C SER A 85 -24.88 16.50 8.68
N GLU A 86 -24.90 15.33 9.31
CA GLU A 86 -23.72 14.47 9.44
C GLU A 86 -23.28 13.89 8.09
N THR A 87 -24.23 13.50 7.24
CA THR A 87 -23.92 12.95 5.93
C THR A 87 -23.60 14.02 4.89
N LEU A 88 -24.15 15.24 5.04
CA LEU A 88 -23.72 16.40 4.27
C LEU A 88 -22.30 16.86 4.66
N LEU A 89 -21.95 16.82 5.95
CA LEU A 89 -20.56 17.03 6.38
C LEU A 89 -19.60 16.11 5.62
N ALA A 90 -19.90 14.81 5.61
CA ALA A 90 -19.11 13.84 4.90
C ALA A 90 -19.08 14.08 3.37
N LYS A 91 -20.20 14.55 2.79
CA LYS A 91 -20.27 14.85 1.36
C LYS A 91 -19.42 16.05 0.96
N HIS A 92 -19.35 17.09 1.78
CA HIS A 92 -18.63 18.34 1.51
C HIS A 92 -17.19 18.33 2.02
N PHE A 93 -16.80 17.35 2.83
CA PHE A 93 -15.42 17.19 3.24
C PHE A 93 -14.61 16.55 2.10
N GLU A 94 -13.52 17.18 1.72
CA GLU A 94 -12.55 16.63 0.77
C GLU A 94 -11.53 15.75 1.52
N GLY A 95 -11.38 14.50 1.14
CA GLY A 95 -10.47 13.53 1.74
C GLY A 95 -11.16 12.28 2.29
N PRO A 96 -10.37 11.35 2.85
CA PRO A 96 -10.88 10.13 3.47
C PRO A 96 -11.73 10.42 4.69
N LYS A 97 -12.77 9.64 4.88
CA LYS A 97 -13.72 9.80 5.97
C LYS A 97 -14.16 8.49 6.56
N MET A 98 -14.45 8.48 7.86
CA MET A 98 -14.98 7.35 8.58
C MET A 98 -16.19 7.74 9.42
N PHE A 99 -16.99 6.73 9.78
CA PHE A 99 -18.10 6.85 10.72
C PHE A 99 -17.97 5.80 11.81
N ILE A 100 -18.11 6.24 13.06
CA ILE A 100 -18.16 5.38 14.25
C ILE A 100 -19.18 5.92 15.25
N ALA A 101 -19.63 5.08 16.16
CA ALA A 101 -20.70 5.40 17.09
C ALA A 101 -20.36 4.96 18.52
N ALA A 102 -20.87 5.70 19.50
CA ALA A 102 -20.70 5.37 20.90
C ALA A 102 -21.62 4.22 21.32
N ALA A 103 -21.06 3.25 22.04
CA ALA A 103 -21.84 2.25 22.76
C ALA A 103 -22.50 2.86 24.01
N GLU A 104 -23.57 2.23 24.47
CA GLU A 104 -24.07 2.47 25.83
C GLU A 104 -23.16 1.75 26.83
N GLU A 105 -22.62 2.49 27.80
CA GLU A 105 -21.57 1.99 28.68
C GLU A 105 -22.08 1.06 29.78
N THR A 106 -23.30 1.27 30.25
CA THR A 106 -23.92 0.52 31.34
C THR A 106 -25.39 0.21 31.07
N GLN A 107 -25.93 -0.77 31.78
CA GLN A 107 -27.36 -1.10 31.71
C GLN A 107 -28.24 0.11 32.10
N ASP A 108 -27.79 0.95 33.00
CA ASP A 108 -28.53 2.14 33.43
C ASP A 108 -28.68 3.17 32.31
N ASN A 109 -27.72 3.23 31.38
CA ASN A 109 -27.78 4.09 30.21
C ASN A 109 -28.92 3.74 29.24
N LEU A 110 -29.46 2.52 29.29
CA LEU A 110 -30.64 2.15 28.51
C LEU A 110 -31.90 2.89 28.93
N CYS A 111 -31.87 3.53 30.09
CA CYS A 111 -32.98 4.33 30.61
C CYS A 111 -32.59 5.81 30.83
N GLN A 112 -31.44 6.05 31.50
CA GLN A 112 -30.95 7.38 31.81
C GLN A 112 -29.65 7.66 31.06
N GLY A 113 -29.64 8.73 30.25
CA GLY A 113 -28.47 9.08 29.42
C GLY A 113 -28.35 8.23 28.15
N ARG A 114 -29.46 7.67 27.70
CA ARG A 114 -29.58 6.89 26.48
C ARG A 114 -29.22 7.74 25.25
N GLY A 115 -28.40 7.18 24.33
CA GLY A 115 -27.95 7.88 23.14
C GLY A 115 -28.44 7.27 21.83
N ASP A 116 -28.72 5.96 21.79
CA ASP A 116 -29.21 5.23 20.61
C ASP A 116 -28.27 5.32 19.36
N ALA A 117 -26.99 5.53 19.59
CA ALA A 117 -26.04 5.68 18.47
C ALA A 117 -25.90 4.40 17.61
N TYR A 118 -26.18 3.22 18.18
CA TYR A 118 -26.20 1.96 17.43
C TYR A 118 -27.22 1.99 16.28
N CYS A 119 -28.46 2.40 16.52
CA CYS A 119 -29.44 2.53 15.44
C CYS A 119 -29.19 3.76 14.57
N GLY A 120 -28.64 4.84 15.16
CA GLY A 120 -28.18 6.01 14.42
C GLY A 120 -27.14 5.65 13.35
N MET A 121 -26.21 4.75 13.65
CA MET A 121 -25.19 4.28 12.69
C MET A 121 -25.81 3.58 11.47
N LEU A 122 -26.89 2.81 11.64
CA LEU A 122 -27.61 2.20 10.52
C LEU A 122 -28.22 3.28 9.61
N ASN A 123 -28.81 4.31 10.21
CA ASN A 123 -29.41 5.42 9.46
C ASN A 123 -28.35 6.28 8.78
N ALA A 124 -27.23 6.55 9.43
CA ALA A 124 -26.08 7.23 8.83
C ALA A 124 -25.58 6.48 7.59
N SER A 125 -25.38 5.16 7.69
CA SER A 125 -24.91 4.33 6.57
C SER A 125 -25.89 4.31 5.40
N TYR A 126 -27.19 4.23 5.68
CA TYR A 126 -28.25 4.33 4.66
C TYR A 126 -28.20 5.69 3.94
N ASN A 127 -28.07 6.78 4.70
CA ASN A 127 -28.03 8.14 4.14
C ASN A 127 -26.73 8.43 3.35
N LEU A 128 -25.60 7.83 3.73
CA LEU A 128 -24.37 7.86 2.93
C LEU A 128 -24.59 7.23 1.55
N GLN A 129 -25.26 6.09 1.50
CA GLN A 129 -25.60 5.43 0.24
C GLN A 129 -26.55 6.25 -0.62
N LEU A 130 -27.61 6.84 -0.02
CA LEU A 130 -28.53 7.75 -0.75
C LEU A 130 -27.80 8.91 -1.43
N ARG A 131 -26.71 9.39 -0.84
CA ARG A 131 -25.92 10.52 -1.33
C ARG A 131 -24.71 10.11 -2.16
N ASN A 132 -24.52 8.81 -2.35
CA ASN A 132 -23.32 8.23 -2.99
C ASN A 132 -22.01 8.76 -2.38
N VAL A 133 -21.97 8.78 -1.04
CA VAL A 133 -20.81 9.20 -0.25
C VAL A 133 -20.08 7.95 0.24
N LYS A 134 -18.81 7.83 -0.12
CA LYS A 134 -17.94 6.76 0.39
C LYS A 134 -17.40 7.16 1.75
N ALA A 135 -17.43 6.22 2.69
CA ALA A 135 -16.82 6.34 4.00
C ALA A 135 -16.31 4.96 4.46
N TYR A 136 -15.25 4.95 5.22
CA TYR A 136 -14.84 3.75 5.96
C TYR A 136 -15.77 3.57 7.15
N ILE A 137 -16.28 2.38 7.29
CA ILE A 137 -17.06 1.93 8.45
C ILE A 137 -16.38 0.67 8.96
N PRO A 138 -15.86 0.65 10.20
CA PRO A 138 -15.26 -0.54 10.80
C PRO A 138 -16.18 -1.75 10.75
N GLU A 139 -15.63 -2.95 10.85
CA GLU A 139 -16.39 -4.21 10.86
C GLU A 139 -17.46 -4.21 11.97
N TYR A 140 -17.12 -3.66 13.14
CA TYR A 140 -18.08 -3.32 14.19
C TYR A 140 -17.89 -1.87 14.60
N PRO A 141 -18.74 -0.92 14.13
CA PRO A 141 -18.48 0.52 14.23
C PRO A 141 -18.98 1.16 15.52
N VAL A 142 -19.36 0.38 16.52
CA VAL A 142 -19.94 0.86 17.79
C VAL A 142 -19.08 0.38 18.95
N GLY A 143 -18.62 1.29 19.79
CA GLY A 143 -17.74 0.95 20.90
C GLY A 143 -17.71 2.00 22.00
N ASP A 144 -17.04 1.67 23.10
CA ASP A 144 -16.71 2.66 24.11
C ASP A 144 -15.59 3.60 23.63
N ALA A 145 -15.08 4.44 24.51
CA ALA A 145 -14.06 5.41 24.17
C ALA A 145 -12.73 4.76 23.71
N GLU A 146 -12.35 3.63 24.33
CA GLU A 146 -11.11 2.90 23.99
C GLU A 146 -11.27 2.16 22.65
N ASP A 147 -12.39 1.47 22.45
CA ASP A 147 -12.73 0.81 21.19
C ASP A 147 -12.74 1.81 20.02
N CYS A 148 -13.38 2.97 20.21
CA CYS A 148 -13.44 4.02 19.20
C CYS A 148 -12.05 4.63 18.90
N ALA A 149 -11.18 4.74 19.91
CA ALA A 149 -9.81 5.16 19.72
C ALA A 149 -9.03 4.19 18.83
N ASP A 150 -9.20 2.88 19.04
CA ASP A 150 -8.60 1.83 18.22
C ASP A 150 -9.13 1.86 16.78
N MET A 151 -10.44 2.08 16.60
CA MET A 151 -11.05 2.24 15.27
C MET A 151 -10.46 3.43 14.49
N ILE A 152 -10.19 4.56 15.16
CA ILE A 152 -9.54 5.72 14.52
C ILE A 152 -8.09 5.39 14.17
N HIS A 153 -7.37 4.69 15.04
CA HIS A 153 -6.01 4.27 14.75
C HIS A 153 -5.94 3.32 13.55
N ASP A 154 -6.84 2.35 13.48
CA ASP A 154 -6.97 1.41 12.33
C ASP A 154 -7.34 2.14 11.02
N PHE A 155 -7.98 3.29 11.11
CA PHE A 155 -8.31 4.12 9.94
C PHE A 155 -7.09 4.86 9.37
N LEU A 156 -6.07 5.18 10.17
CA LEU A 156 -4.93 5.98 9.71
C LEU A 156 -4.24 5.41 8.46
N PRO A 157 -3.85 4.13 8.39
CA PRO A 157 -3.21 3.58 7.19
C PRO A 157 -4.13 3.62 5.97
N ILE A 158 -5.45 3.44 6.17
CA ILE A 158 -6.45 3.54 5.10
C ILE A 158 -6.52 4.98 4.60
N ALA A 159 -6.64 5.94 5.49
CA ALA A 159 -6.71 7.36 5.17
C ALA A 159 -5.44 7.86 4.48
N LYS A 160 -4.26 7.46 4.96
CA LYS A 160 -2.97 7.75 4.32
C LYS A 160 -2.92 7.24 2.89
N ALA A 161 -3.35 6.01 2.63
CA ALA A 161 -3.35 5.44 1.29
C ALA A 161 -4.29 6.20 0.32
N ILE A 162 -5.48 6.58 0.78
CA ILE A 162 -6.45 7.34 -0.01
C ILE A 162 -5.92 8.75 -0.31
N GLU A 163 -5.39 9.45 0.69
CA GLU A 163 -4.76 10.77 0.53
C GLU A 163 -3.56 10.68 -0.41
N GLY A 164 -2.74 9.64 -0.24
CA GLY A 164 -1.59 9.37 -1.09
C GLY A 164 -1.96 9.23 -2.56
N LEU A 165 -2.95 8.39 -2.86
CA LEU A 165 -3.42 8.15 -4.23
C LEU A 165 -3.94 9.42 -4.91
N SER A 166 -4.63 10.28 -4.17
CA SER A 166 -5.19 11.53 -4.70
C SER A 166 -4.11 12.51 -5.20
N SER A 167 -2.87 12.33 -4.76
CA SER A 167 -1.74 13.20 -5.08
C SER A 167 -0.50 12.46 -5.58
N LEU A 168 -0.68 11.24 -6.10
CA LEU A 168 0.37 10.38 -6.63
C LEU A 168 0.65 10.71 -8.10
N LYS A 169 1.92 10.69 -8.48
CA LYS A 169 2.38 10.64 -9.87
C LYS A 169 3.21 9.38 -10.08
N ILE A 170 2.91 8.65 -11.14
CA ILE A 170 3.72 7.53 -11.63
C ILE A 170 4.50 8.02 -12.84
N ILE A 171 5.82 7.99 -12.77
CA ILE A 171 6.71 8.33 -13.88
C ILE A 171 7.22 7.04 -14.48
N SER A 172 6.95 6.83 -15.77
CA SER A 172 7.37 5.64 -16.50
C SER A 172 8.40 5.94 -17.58
N PHE A 173 9.33 5.01 -17.77
CA PHE A 173 10.35 5.06 -18.83
C PHE A 173 10.26 3.83 -19.74
N GLY A 174 9.79 4.04 -20.95
CA GLY A 174 9.61 3.01 -21.95
C GLY A 174 8.22 3.03 -22.55
N PRO A 175 7.88 2.12 -23.44
CA PRO A 175 6.83 1.14 -23.18
C PRO A 175 7.43 -0.11 -22.59
N ARG A 176 6.56 -0.98 -21.99
CA ARG A 176 6.98 -2.31 -21.53
C ARG A 176 7.79 -3.08 -22.58
N PRO A 177 8.59 -4.07 -22.19
CA PRO A 177 9.28 -4.93 -23.15
C PRO A 177 8.29 -5.61 -24.11
N THR A 178 8.69 -5.77 -25.37
CA THR A 178 7.89 -6.48 -26.39
C THR A 178 7.58 -7.90 -25.92
N ASN A 179 6.36 -8.37 -26.14
CA ASN A 179 5.84 -9.68 -25.71
C ASN A 179 5.70 -9.85 -24.19
N PHE A 180 5.91 -8.81 -23.38
CA PHE A 180 5.70 -8.84 -21.93
C PHE A 180 4.36 -8.22 -21.56
N LEU A 181 3.26 -8.81 -22.06
CA LEU A 181 1.90 -8.29 -21.90
C LEU A 181 1.39 -8.35 -20.45
N ALA A 182 2.05 -9.09 -19.58
CA ALA A 182 1.76 -9.13 -18.15
C ALA A 182 1.76 -7.73 -17.48
N CYS A 183 2.55 -6.79 -18.00
CA CYS A 183 2.61 -5.40 -17.52
C CYS A 183 1.75 -4.44 -18.36
N ASN A 184 0.87 -4.94 -19.24
CA ASN A 184 0.02 -4.12 -20.08
C ASN A 184 -1.42 -4.10 -19.55
N ALA A 185 -1.73 -3.15 -18.70
CA ALA A 185 -3.09 -2.98 -18.18
C ALA A 185 -3.64 -1.59 -18.52
N PRO A 186 -4.96 -1.45 -18.71
CA PRO A 186 -5.58 -0.15 -18.96
C PRO A 186 -5.35 0.81 -17.81
N ILE A 187 -4.78 1.98 -18.09
CA ILE A 187 -4.43 3.00 -17.08
C ILE A 187 -5.55 4.01 -16.81
N LYS A 188 -6.65 3.95 -17.55
CA LYS A 188 -7.77 4.90 -17.42
C LYS A 188 -8.30 5.01 -15.99
N GLN A 189 -8.37 3.89 -15.26
CA GLN A 189 -8.87 3.88 -13.89
C GLN A 189 -7.97 4.66 -12.91
N LEU A 190 -6.69 4.80 -13.20
CA LEU A 190 -5.76 5.52 -12.35
C LEU A 190 -6.07 7.02 -12.32
N TYR A 191 -6.43 7.61 -13.45
CA TYR A 191 -6.88 9.00 -13.51
C TYR A 191 -8.16 9.23 -12.69
N ASN A 192 -9.07 8.25 -12.64
CA ASN A 192 -10.27 8.33 -11.79
C ASN A 192 -9.93 8.29 -10.28
N LEU A 193 -8.79 7.70 -9.92
CA LEU A 193 -8.28 7.69 -8.55
C LEU A 193 -7.50 8.96 -8.18
N GLY A 194 -7.28 9.86 -9.14
CA GLY A 194 -6.45 11.04 -8.98
C GLY A 194 -4.96 10.81 -9.24
N VAL A 195 -4.58 9.61 -9.66
CA VAL A 195 -3.19 9.28 -10.01
C VAL A 195 -2.85 9.86 -11.38
N GLU A 196 -1.74 10.58 -11.47
CA GLU A 196 -1.21 11.11 -12.73
C GLU A 196 -0.13 10.16 -13.26
N ILE A 197 -0.08 9.99 -14.58
CA ILE A 197 0.93 9.15 -15.22
C ILE A 197 1.70 10.00 -16.23
N GLU A 198 3.03 10.01 -16.09
CA GLU A 198 3.95 10.63 -17.02
C GLU A 198 4.71 9.54 -17.76
N GLU A 199 4.51 9.46 -19.08
CA GLU A 199 5.16 8.48 -19.94
C GLU A 199 6.31 9.11 -20.69
N ASN A 200 7.53 8.62 -20.44
CA ASN A 200 8.76 9.05 -21.06
C ASN A 200 9.39 7.91 -21.87
N SER A 201 10.23 8.22 -22.85
CA SER A 201 10.99 7.20 -23.57
C SER A 201 12.26 6.81 -22.82
N GLU A 202 12.79 5.63 -23.15
CA GLU A 202 14.13 5.20 -22.69
C GLU A 202 15.24 6.14 -23.20
N LEU A 203 15.02 6.85 -24.31
CA LEU A 203 15.97 7.81 -24.84
C LEU A 203 16.07 9.05 -23.98
N ASP A 204 14.95 9.56 -23.47
CA ASP A 204 14.91 10.70 -22.55
C ASP A 204 15.71 10.38 -21.28
N LEU A 205 15.51 9.17 -20.74
CA LEU A 205 16.24 8.70 -19.57
C LEU A 205 17.73 8.55 -19.85
N PHE A 206 18.10 8.02 -21.04
CA PHE A 206 19.48 7.83 -21.42
C PHE A 206 20.23 9.16 -21.65
N GLU A 207 19.55 10.15 -22.24
CA GLU A 207 20.09 11.51 -22.36
C GLU A 207 20.33 12.14 -21.00
N ALA A 208 19.32 12.07 -20.11
CA ALA A 208 19.45 12.57 -18.74
C ALA A 208 20.59 11.87 -17.98
N PHE A 209 20.74 10.55 -18.11
CA PHE A 209 21.85 9.81 -17.53
C PHE A 209 23.20 10.32 -18.01
N ASN A 210 23.36 10.53 -19.32
CA ASN A 210 24.61 11.05 -19.89
C ASN A 210 24.93 12.47 -19.41
N ASN A 211 23.91 13.31 -19.22
CA ASN A 211 24.06 14.67 -18.70
C ASN A 211 24.55 14.73 -17.25
N HIS A 212 24.37 13.64 -16.47
CA HIS A 212 24.92 13.50 -15.11
C HIS A 212 26.35 12.93 -15.07
N ALA A 213 26.98 12.69 -16.22
CA ALA A 213 28.34 12.15 -16.26
C ALA A 213 29.34 13.11 -15.57
N GLY A 214 30.02 12.61 -14.54
CA GLY A 214 31.00 13.40 -13.78
C GLY A 214 30.39 14.37 -12.76
N ASP A 215 29.10 14.24 -12.43
CA ASP A 215 28.45 15.05 -11.40
C ASP A 215 29.16 14.88 -10.04
N GLU A 216 29.44 15.99 -9.37
CA GLU A 216 30.19 16.05 -8.09
C GLU A 216 29.54 15.29 -6.93
N ARG A 217 28.25 14.98 -7.02
CA ARG A 217 27.47 14.21 -6.01
C ARG A 217 27.70 12.69 -6.12
N ILE A 218 28.18 12.19 -7.25
CA ILE A 218 28.38 10.76 -7.50
C ILE A 218 29.27 10.10 -6.44
N PRO A 219 30.43 10.64 -6.05
CA PRO A 219 31.29 10.00 -5.05
C PRO A 219 30.65 9.78 -3.69
N ALA A 220 29.73 10.68 -3.27
CA ALA A 220 29.01 10.52 -2.01
C ALA A 220 28.04 9.34 -2.06
N ILE A 221 27.30 9.17 -3.19
CA ILE A 221 26.38 8.06 -3.40
C ILE A 221 27.15 6.72 -3.52
N VAL A 222 28.30 6.72 -4.19
CA VAL A 222 29.19 5.54 -4.24
C VAL A 222 29.57 5.09 -2.85
N LYS A 223 29.97 6.02 -1.99
CA LYS A 223 30.33 5.69 -0.61
C LYS A 223 29.15 5.10 0.18
N GLU A 224 27.94 5.64 0.03
CA GLU A 224 26.72 5.05 0.62
C GLU A 224 26.47 3.62 0.11
N MET A 225 26.64 3.38 -1.18
CA MET A 225 26.52 2.05 -1.78
C MET A 225 27.58 1.08 -1.25
N GLU A 226 28.82 1.51 -1.08
CA GLU A 226 29.90 0.71 -0.50
C GLU A 226 29.59 0.31 0.95
N GLU A 227 29.10 1.27 1.75
CA GLU A 227 28.72 1.05 3.15
C GLU A 227 27.54 0.08 3.24
N GLU A 228 26.53 0.23 2.38
CA GLU A 228 25.35 -0.63 2.35
C GLU A 228 25.69 -2.08 1.95
N LEU A 229 26.50 -2.25 0.92
CA LEU A 229 26.87 -3.56 0.40
C LEU A 229 27.93 -4.27 1.25
N GLY A 230 28.84 -3.52 1.87
CA GLY A 230 29.93 -4.07 2.67
C GLY A 230 30.69 -5.17 1.96
N THR A 231 30.80 -6.35 2.58
CA THR A 231 31.48 -7.52 1.98
C THR A 231 30.75 -8.13 0.77
N GLY A 232 29.48 -7.78 0.57
CA GLY A 232 28.67 -8.17 -0.60
C GLY A 232 28.96 -7.34 -1.85
N ASN A 233 29.81 -6.31 -1.76
CA ASN A 233 30.22 -5.53 -2.93
C ASN A 233 31.21 -6.32 -3.79
N LYS A 234 30.68 -7.16 -4.68
CA LYS A 234 31.50 -8.00 -5.58
C LYS A 234 31.81 -7.31 -6.92
N LYS A 235 31.25 -6.11 -7.15
CA LYS A 235 31.35 -5.38 -8.41
C LYS A 235 31.57 -3.87 -8.18
N PRO A 236 32.64 -3.48 -7.42
CA PRO A 236 32.87 -2.07 -7.08
C PRO A 236 33.07 -1.17 -8.31
N GLU A 237 33.53 -1.73 -9.41
CA GLU A 237 33.82 -1.01 -10.66
C GLU A 237 32.57 -0.39 -11.32
N ILE A 238 31.36 -0.90 -11.03
CA ILE A 238 30.13 -0.36 -11.62
C ILE A 238 29.44 0.65 -10.73
N LEU A 239 29.80 0.78 -9.46
CA LEU A 239 29.14 1.69 -8.51
C LEU A 239 29.05 3.13 -9.00
N PRO A 240 30.08 3.73 -9.65
CA PRO A 240 29.95 5.09 -10.17
C PRO A 240 28.82 5.24 -11.19
N LYS A 241 28.60 4.26 -12.07
CA LYS A 241 27.51 4.28 -13.03
C LYS A 241 26.13 4.10 -12.36
N LEU A 242 26.06 3.20 -11.38
CA LEU A 242 24.83 3.01 -10.59
C LEU A 242 24.49 4.26 -9.78
N ALA A 243 25.47 4.91 -9.19
CA ALA A 243 25.30 6.18 -8.47
C ALA A 243 24.85 7.31 -9.40
N GLN A 244 25.45 7.40 -10.60
CA GLN A 244 25.00 8.32 -11.65
C GLN A 244 23.53 8.07 -12.04
N TYR A 245 23.13 6.82 -12.17
CA TYR A 245 21.75 6.45 -12.50
C TYR A 245 20.77 6.76 -11.37
N GLU A 246 21.13 6.47 -10.11
CA GLU A 246 20.33 6.85 -8.94
C GLU A 246 20.12 8.36 -8.90
N LEU A 247 21.20 9.12 -9.10
CA LEU A 247 21.15 10.59 -9.13
C LEU A 247 20.23 11.09 -10.25
N THR A 248 20.33 10.49 -11.44
CA THR A 248 19.49 10.84 -12.58
C THR A 248 18.01 10.67 -12.24
N LEU A 249 17.63 9.53 -11.65
CA LEU A 249 16.24 9.27 -11.27
C LEU A 249 15.75 10.21 -10.16
N LYS A 250 16.59 10.50 -9.17
CA LYS A 250 16.25 11.46 -8.09
C LYS A 250 16.02 12.88 -8.61
N ASP A 251 16.89 13.33 -9.51
CA ASP A 251 16.72 14.64 -10.13
C ASP A 251 15.52 14.69 -11.05
N TRP A 252 15.27 13.61 -11.81
CA TRP A 252 14.05 13.50 -12.60
C TRP A 252 12.79 13.61 -11.75
N VAL A 253 12.72 12.87 -10.65
CA VAL A 253 11.59 12.96 -9.71
C VAL A 253 11.42 14.38 -9.18
N ARG A 254 12.50 15.05 -8.76
CA ARG A 254 12.46 16.44 -8.27
C ARG A 254 11.87 17.39 -9.32
N ASP A 255 12.34 17.28 -10.55
CA ASP A 255 12.03 18.23 -11.62
C ASP A 255 10.68 17.95 -12.28
N HIS A 256 10.22 16.70 -12.28
CA HIS A 256 8.98 16.26 -12.93
C HIS A 256 7.82 15.96 -11.97
N LYS A 257 8.03 15.99 -10.66
CA LYS A 257 6.96 15.81 -9.67
C LYS A 257 5.79 16.77 -9.90
N GLY A 258 6.08 18.01 -10.28
CA GLY A 258 5.10 19.04 -10.56
C GLY A 258 4.24 19.38 -9.35
N TYR A 259 2.94 19.40 -9.55
CA TYR A 259 1.93 19.69 -8.52
C TYR A 259 1.76 18.56 -7.50
N ARG A 260 2.13 17.33 -7.87
CA ARG A 260 1.88 16.13 -7.03
C ARG A 260 2.80 16.10 -5.81
N LYS A 261 2.31 15.46 -4.74
CA LYS A 261 3.07 15.33 -3.48
C LYS A 261 3.96 14.08 -3.48
N TYR A 262 3.47 12.99 -4.08
CA TYR A 262 4.10 11.66 -4.03
C TYR A 262 4.44 11.17 -5.43
N VAL A 263 5.50 10.39 -5.54
CA VAL A 263 5.99 9.88 -6.83
C VAL A 263 6.42 8.44 -6.69
N THR A 264 6.09 7.63 -7.70
CA THR A 264 6.71 6.32 -7.92
C THR A 264 7.25 6.23 -9.34
N LEU A 265 8.14 5.28 -9.57
CA LEU A 265 8.78 5.07 -10.85
C LEU A 265 8.48 3.69 -11.40
N THR A 266 8.57 3.56 -12.71
CA THR A 266 8.65 2.26 -13.37
C THR A 266 9.46 2.37 -14.66
N GLY A 267 10.27 1.36 -14.96
CA GLY A 267 11.19 1.44 -16.09
C GLY A 267 11.34 0.13 -16.84
N LYS A 268 11.65 0.25 -18.12
CA LYS A 268 11.97 -0.88 -18.98
C LYS A 268 13.43 -1.29 -18.79
N CYS A 269 13.66 -2.40 -18.10
CA CYS A 269 14.99 -2.86 -17.72
C CYS A 269 15.65 -3.78 -18.76
N TRP A 270 14.96 -4.14 -19.85
CA TRP A 270 15.46 -4.96 -20.97
C TRP A 270 14.59 -4.75 -22.22
N PRO A 271 15.03 -5.14 -23.47
CA PRO A 271 16.29 -5.81 -23.79
C PRO A 271 17.45 -4.85 -24.08
N ALA A 272 17.21 -3.58 -24.37
CA ALA A 272 18.25 -2.65 -24.81
C ALA A 272 18.95 -1.91 -23.66
N PHE A 273 18.36 -1.90 -22.47
CA PHE A 273 18.87 -1.15 -21.32
C PHE A 273 20.34 -1.50 -21.02
N GLN A 274 20.65 -2.80 -20.92
CA GLN A 274 21.99 -3.29 -20.56
C GLN A 274 23.07 -2.84 -21.55
N THR A 275 22.76 -2.89 -22.84
CA THR A 275 23.73 -2.53 -23.88
C THR A 275 23.94 -1.03 -24.00
N GLN A 276 22.98 -0.22 -23.61
CA GLN A 276 23.06 1.25 -23.66
C GLN A 276 23.68 1.81 -22.38
N PHE A 277 23.20 1.39 -21.21
CA PHE A 277 23.68 1.89 -19.92
C PHE A 277 24.94 1.14 -19.42
N GLY A 278 25.13 -0.12 -19.83
CA GLY A 278 26.24 -0.95 -19.44
C GLY A 278 26.11 -1.62 -18.07
N PHE A 279 24.87 -1.72 -17.54
CA PHE A 279 24.53 -2.38 -16.29
C PHE A 279 23.03 -2.75 -16.26
N VAL A 280 22.53 -3.41 -15.19
CA VAL A 280 21.11 -3.60 -14.91
C VAL A 280 20.65 -2.69 -13.76
N PRO A 281 19.40 -2.17 -13.77
CA PRO A 281 18.97 -1.16 -12.81
C PRO A 281 18.55 -1.72 -11.45
N CYS A 282 18.53 -3.04 -11.26
CA CYS A 282 17.87 -3.71 -10.13
C CYS A 282 18.30 -3.18 -8.76
N TYR A 283 19.62 -3.02 -8.51
CA TYR A 283 20.11 -2.49 -7.24
C TYR A 283 19.68 -1.04 -7.01
N VAL A 284 19.72 -0.19 -8.03
CA VAL A 284 19.26 1.20 -7.89
C VAL A 284 17.76 1.25 -7.61
N ASN A 285 16.96 0.41 -8.27
CA ASN A 285 15.53 0.31 -7.99
C ASN A 285 15.28 -0.09 -6.53
N SER A 286 16.05 -1.07 -6.00
CA SER A 286 15.94 -1.49 -4.59
C SER A 286 16.28 -0.36 -3.62
N ARG A 287 17.31 0.44 -3.92
CA ARG A 287 17.72 1.59 -3.10
C ARG A 287 16.67 2.70 -3.09
N LEU A 288 16.10 3.03 -4.25
CA LEU A 288 15.03 4.03 -4.34
C LEU A 288 13.78 3.58 -3.58
N THR A 289 13.38 2.31 -3.72
CA THR A 289 12.29 1.72 -2.95
C THR A 289 12.57 1.78 -1.45
N ALA A 290 13.79 1.46 -1.01
CA ALA A 290 14.21 1.60 0.39
C ALA A 290 14.18 3.05 0.89
N GLN A 291 14.34 4.03 0.00
CA GLN A 291 14.26 5.46 0.30
C GLN A 291 12.83 6.01 0.18
N GLY A 292 11.83 5.14 0.04
CA GLY A 292 10.43 5.50 -0.01
C GLY A 292 9.91 5.88 -1.41
N ILE A 293 10.68 5.62 -2.47
CA ILE A 293 10.26 5.82 -3.87
C ILE A 293 10.17 4.45 -4.55
N PRO A 294 9.02 3.78 -4.52
CA PRO A 294 8.85 2.48 -5.18
C PRO A 294 9.21 2.54 -6.67
N VAL A 295 9.95 1.53 -7.13
CA VAL A 295 10.36 1.42 -8.54
C VAL A 295 10.12 0.00 -9.03
N SER A 296 9.06 -0.19 -9.84
CA SER A 296 8.77 -1.47 -10.47
C SER A 296 9.57 -1.69 -11.76
N CYS A 297 9.81 -2.94 -12.10
CA CYS A 297 10.41 -3.33 -13.38
C CYS A 297 9.37 -3.47 -14.51
N GLU A 298 9.86 -3.60 -15.74
CA GLU A 298 9.11 -3.90 -16.96
C GLU A 298 7.95 -2.96 -17.28
N VAL A 299 8.02 -1.73 -16.74
CA VAL A 299 6.95 -0.73 -16.87
C VAL A 299 5.61 -1.24 -16.28
N ASP A 300 5.70 -1.96 -15.15
CA ASP A 300 4.51 -2.40 -14.44
C ASP A 300 3.91 -1.26 -13.60
N ILE A 301 3.05 -0.47 -14.23
CA ILE A 301 2.39 0.68 -13.62
C ILE A 301 1.54 0.25 -12.40
N TYR A 302 0.82 -0.87 -12.50
CA TYR A 302 0.04 -1.39 -11.37
C TYR A 302 0.90 -2.07 -10.30
N GLY A 303 2.08 -2.56 -10.68
CA GLY A 303 3.08 -3.03 -9.73
C GLY A 303 3.55 -1.92 -8.82
N THR A 304 4.07 -0.82 -9.38
CA THR A 304 4.53 0.31 -8.56
C THR A 304 3.40 0.99 -7.79
N LEU A 305 2.17 1.03 -8.32
CA LEU A 305 0.99 1.48 -7.60
C LEU A 305 0.71 0.60 -6.37
N SER A 306 0.77 -0.73 -6.56
CA SER A 306 0.58 -1.67 -5.46
C SER A 306 1.68 -1.52 -4.39
N GLU A 307 2.94 -1.38 -4.81
CA GLU A 307 4.04 -1.10 -3.88
C GLU A 307 3.81 0.20 -3.09
N PHE A 308 3.35 1.28 -3.74
CA PHE A 308 3.06 2.54 -3.05
C PHE A 308 1.94 2.37 -2.00
N ILE A 309 0.84 1.72 -2.36
CA ILE A 309 -0.26 1.47 -1.42
C ILE A 309 0.23 0.66 -0.22
N GLY A 310 0.97 -0.41 -0.46
CA GLY A 310 1.48 -1.25 0.61
C GLY A 310 2.52 -0.57 1.50
N GLN A 311 3.44 0.21 0.91
CA GLN A 311 4.38 1.03 1.67
C GLN A 311 3.65 1.97 2.63
N VAL A 312 2.60 2.63 2.15
CA VAL A 312 1.81 3.56 2.96
C VAL A 312 1.02 2.83 4.05
N VAL A 313 0.43 1.67 3.73
CA VAL A 313 -0.38 0.89 4.67
C VAL A 313 0.48 0.23 5.75
N SER A 314 1.66 -0.28 5.38
CA SER A 314 2.56 -0.96 6.32
C SER A 314 3.50 -0.02 7.08
N ASP A 315 3.66 1.22 6.61
CA ASP A 315 4.70 2.17 7.05
C ASP A 315 6.11 1.54 7.01
N ASP A 316 6.35 0.68 6.02
CA ASP A 316 7.59 -0.08 5.86
C ASP A 316 7.94 -0.25 4.38
N ILE A 317 9.18 -0.70 4.12
CA ILE A 317 9.69 -1.02 2.79
C ILE A 317 8.91 -2.23 2.24
N VAL A 318 8.49 -2.13 0.99
CA VAL A 318 7.83 -3.19 0.23
C VAL A 318 8.74 -3.73 -0.87
N THR A 319 8.31 -4.77 -1.56
CA THR A 319 8.99 -5.25 -2.77
C THR A 319 7.98 -5.80 -3.77
N LEU A 320 8.34 -5.79 -5.05
CA LEU A 320 7.59 -6.46 -6.12
C LEU A 320 8.27 -7.79 -6.43
N LEU A 321 7.52 -8.88 -6.44
CA LEU A 321 8.02 -10.22 -6.73
C LEU A 321 7.14 -10.97 -7.72
N ASP A 322 7.75 -11.91 -8.41
CA ASP A 322 7.06 -12.91 -9.22
C ASP A 322 6.55 -14.05 -8.34
N ILE A 323 5.36 -14.56 -8.61
CA ILE A 323 5.03 -15.95 -8.31
C ILE A 323 5.78 -16.78 -9.34
N ASN A 324 7.03 -17.12 -9.02
CA ASN A 324 8.00 -17.52 -10.03
C ASN A 324 7.96 -19.02 -10.34
N ASN A 325 8.12 -19.85 -9.32
CA ASN A 325 8.17 -21.30 -9.49
C ASN A 325 7.43 -22.02 -8.36
N SER A 326 7.01 -23.25 -8.62
CA SER A 326 6.70 -24.18 -7.53
C SER A 326 7.98 -24.54 -6.78
N VAL A 327 7.88 -24.82 -5.48
CA VAL A 327 9.00 -25.34 -4.72
C VAL A 327 9.38 -26.74 -5.26
N PRO A 328 10.67 -27.00 -5.58
CA PRO A 328 11.11 -28.33 -5.99
C PRO A 328 10.81 -29.38 -4.92
N LYS A 329 10.41 -30.58 -5.35
CA LYS A 329 10.00 -31.66 -4.42
C LYS A 329 11.10 -32.12 -3.45
N ASP A 330 12.36 -32.09 -3.88
CA ASP A 330 13.51 -32.40 -3.06
C ASP A 330 13.73 -31.33 -1.98
N MET A 331 13.68 -30.06 -2.35
CA MET A 331 13.73 -28.93 -1.41
C MET A 331 12.59 -28.99 -0.39
N TYR A 332 11.36 -29.29 -0.85
CA TYR A 332 10.21 -29.42 0.04
C TYR A 332 10.44 -30.53 1.06
N LYS A 333 10.83 -31.73 0.63
CA LYS A 333 11.09 -32.87 1.52
C LYS A 333 12.24 -32.61 2.49
N GLU A 334 13.32 -31.97 2.02
CA GLU A 334 14.49 -31.68 2.86
C GLU A 334 14.22 -30.59 3.88
N SER A 335 13.50 -29.53 3.50
CA SER A 335 13.49 -28.27 4.25
C SER A 335 12.14 -27.86 4.82
N ILE A 336 11.02 -28.43 4.36
CA ILE A 336 9.66 -27.97 4.72
C ILE A 336 8.83 -29.10 5.33
N GLU A 337 8.77 -30.26 4.69
CA GLU A 337 7.93 -31.39 5.10
C GLU A 337 8.24 -31.80 6.55
N GLY A 338 7.21 -31.85 7.38
CA GLY A 338 7.31 -32.19 8.80
C GLY A 338 7.98 -31.14 9.70
N LYS A 339 8.45 -30.01 9.14
CA LYS A 339 9.04 -28.90 9.90
C LYS A 339 8.08 -27.69 10.00
N PHE A 340 7.25 -27.50 8.98
CA PHE A 340 6.24 -26.45 8.92
C PHE A 340 4.88 -27.06 8.58
N ASN A 341 3.82 -26.37 8.96
CA ASN A 341 2.44 -26.84 8.73
C ASN A 341 1.91 -26.40 7.36
N TYR A 342 2.69 -26.70 6.30
CA TYR A 342 2.34 -26.38 4.92
C TYR A 342 2.51 -27.61 4.04
N THR A 343 1.60 -27.78 3.09
CA THR A 343 1.74 -28.75 2.01
C THR A 343 2.62 -28.19 0.90
N LEU A 344 3.09 -29.02 -0.03
CA LEU A 344 3.81 -28.53 -1.19
C LEU A 344 3.00 -27.49 -2.01
N GLN A 345 1.68 -27.65 -2.05
CA GLN A 345 0.80 -26.76 -2.80
C GLN A 345 0.53 -25.42 -2.11
N ASP A 346 0.88 -25.31 -0.83
CA ASP A 346 0.82 -24.05 -0.09
C ASP A 346 2.07 -23.19 -0.32
N THR A 347 3.08 -23.72 -1.02
CA THR A 347 4.39 -23.07 -1.17
C THR A 347 4.72 -22.71 -2.62
N PHE A 348 5.47 -21.63 -2.80
CA PHE A 348 6.03 -21.21 -4.08
C PHE A 348 7.36 -20.47 -3.88
N MET A 349 8.13 -20.34 -4.96
CA MET A 349 9.31 -19.48 -5.00
C MET A 349 8.86 -18.07 -5.39
N GLY A 350 8.97 -17.12 -4.47
CA GLY A 350 8.85 -15.70 -4.77
C GLY A 350 10.21 -15.17 -5.19
N PHE A 351 10.28 -14.52 -6.34
CA PHE A 351 11.55 -14.14 -6.96
C PHE A 351 11.44 -12.82 -7.70
N HIS A 352 12.51 -12.03 -7.69
CA HIS A 352 12.78 -11.01 -8.71
C HIS A 352 14.28 -10.88 -8.95
N CYS A 353 14.66 -10.17 -10.02
CA CYS A 353 16.06 -10.01 -10.42
C CYS A 353 16.97 -9.29 -9.42
N GLY A 354 16.46 -8.78 -8.29
CA GLY A 354 17.26 -8.14 -7.25
C GLY A 354 16.87 -6.68 -6.98
N ASN A 355 15.58 -6.34 -7.12
CA ASN A 355 15.01 -5.05 -6.72
C ASN A 355 14.43 -5.04 -5.29
N THR A 356 14.61 -6.11 -4.53
CA THR A 356 14.29 -6.13 -3.09
C THR A 356 15.38 -5.38 -2.32
N ALA A 357 14.98 -4.50 -1.42
CA ALA A 357 15.90 -3.72 -0.58
C ALA A 357 16.85 -4.62 0.22
N SER A 358 18.12 -4.24 0.33
CA SER A 358 19.17 -4.96 1.07
C SER A 358 18.76 -5.28 2.52
N SER A 359 18.05 -4.34 3.17
CA SER A 359 17.54 -4.50 4.53
C SER A 359 16.48 -5.61 4.67
N LYS A 360 15.87 -6.05 3.57
CA LYS A 360 14.88 -7.14 3.53
C LYS A 360 15.48 -8.48 3.08
N LEU A 361 16.81 -8.54 2.90
CA LEU A 361 17.55 -9.74 2.56
C LEU A 361 18.34 -10.27 3.76
N SER A 362 18.44 -11.58 3.91
CA SER A 362 19.24 -12.26 4.96
C SER A 362 20.73 -12.10 4.73
N PHE A 363 21.15 -12.04 3.48
CA PHE A 363 22.47 -11.64 2.98
C PHE A 363 22.27 -10.88 1.69
N CYS A 364 23.28 -10.13 1.26
CA CYS A 364 23.20 -9.30 0.08
C CYS A 364 24.54 -9.33 -0.67
N GLU A 365 24.53 -9.77 -1.91
CA GLU A 365 25.67 -9.72 -2.79
C GLU A 365 25.31 -9.09 -4.13
N MET A 366 26.11 -8.10 -4.57
CA MET A 366 25.98 -7.55 -5.92
C MET A 366 26.64 -8.46 -6.94
N LYS A 367 25.89 -8.87 -7.93
CA LYS A 367 26.33 -9.77 -9.00
C LYS A 367 25.82 -9.34 -10.37
N TYR A 368 25.95 -10.23 -11.32
CA TYR A 368 25.39 -10.10 -12.67
C TYR A 368 24.03 -10.81 -12.75
N GLN A 369 23.15 -10.30 -13.56
CA GLN A 369 21.82 -10.87 -13.77
C GLN A 369 21.92 -12.13 -14.65
N MET A 370 21.74 -13.28 -14.04
CA MET A 370 22.03 -14.58 -14.63
C MET A 370 21.14 -14.93 -15.83
N ILE A 371 19.89 -14.47 -15.86
CA ILE A 371 18.97 -14.72 -16.98
C ILE A 371 19.45 -13.96 -18.23
N MET A 372 19.80 -12.68 -18.06
CA MET A 372 20.25 -11.83 -19.17
C MET A 372 21.65 -12.24 -19.69
N ALA A 373 22.51 -12.70 -18.81
CA ALA A 373 23.86 -13.18 -19.17
C ALA A 373 23.85 -14.41 -20.06
N ARG A 374 22.69 -15.05 -20.31
CA ARG A 374 22.55 -16.12 -21.30
C ARG A 374 22.62 -15.61 -22.75
N SER A 375 22.26 -14.35 -22.97
CA SER A 375 22.16 -13.75 -24.31
C SER A 375 22.97 -12.46 -24.48
N LEU A 376 23.49 -11.91 -23.39
CA LEU A 376 24.27 -10.68 -23.38
C LEU A 376 25.65 -10.91 -22.73
N PRO A 377 26.66 -10.09 -23.05
CA PRO A 377 27.91 -10.10 -22.30
C PRO A 377 27.69 -9.90 -20.81
N VAL A 378 28.37 -10.66 -19.96
CA VAL A 378 28.23 -10.62 -18.51
C VAL A 378 28.51 -9.22 -17.95
N GLU A 379 29.45 -8.50 -18.54
CA GLU A 379 29.91 -7.18 -18.13
C GLU A 379 28.77 -6.14 -18.13
N VAL A 380 27.83 -6.22 -19.06
CA VAL A 380 26.68 -5.30 -19.15
C VAL A 380 25.49 -5.76 -18.31
N THR A 381 25.57 -6.89 -17.64
CA THR A 381 24.49 -7.44 -16.80
C THR A 381 24.76 -7.32 -15.30
N ASN A 382 25.84 -6.64 -14.89
CA ASN A 382 26.14 -6.36 -13.49
C ASN A 382 25.15 -5.33 -12.91
N GLY A 383 24.88 -5.40 -11.61
CA GLY A 383 24.03 -4.43 -10.90
C GLY A 383 22.75 -5.02 -10.30
N THR A 384 22.67 -6.35 -10.18
CA THR A 384 21.59 -7.02 -9.44
C THR A 384 22.03 -7.34 -8.01
N LEU A 385 21.08 -7.44 -7.07
CA LEU A 385 21.31 -7.99 -5.74
C LEU A 385 20.85 -9.43 -5.68
N GLU A 386 21.71 -10.30 -5.12
CA GLU A 386 21.36 -11.65 -4.76
C GLU A 386 21.25 -11.79 -3.25
N GLY A 387 20.21 -12.47 -2.79
CA GLY A 387 20.01 -12.76 -1.38
C GLY A 387 18.68 -13.47 -1.12
N ASP A 388 18.64 -14.26 -0.05
CA ASP A 388 17.40 -14.85 0.44
C ASP A 388 16.57 -13.77 1.15
N ILE A 389 15.29 -13.66 0.79
CA ILE A 389 14.36 -12.73 1.47
C ILE A 389 14.23 -13.16 2.94
N LYS A 390 14.28 -12.18 3.85
CA LYS A 390 14.19 -12.44 5.28
C LYS A 390 12.91 -13.19 5.64
N PRO A 391 13.01 -14.24 6.47
CA PRO A 391 11.85 -14.95 6.97
C PRO A 391 10.93 -14.05 7.82
N GLY A 392 9.65 -14.33 7.77
CA GLY A 392 8.64 -13.64 8.58
C GLY A 392 7.30 -13.50 7.86
N ASP A 393 6.34 -12.96 8.57
CA ASP A 393 5.00 -12.73 8.07
C ASP A 393 5.00 -11.76 6.89
N ILE A 394 4.12 -12.02 5.92
CA ILE A 394 3.94 -11.16 4.75
C ILE A 394 2.46 -11.02 4.38
N THR A 395 2.18 -9.95 3.67
CA THR A 395 0.97 -9.81 2.87
C THR A 395 1.38 -9.72 1.41
N PHE A 396 0.91 -10.68 0.61
CA PHE A 396 1.10 -10.72 -0.84
C PHE A 396 -0.17 -10.20 -1.51
N TYR A 397 -0.06 -9.18 -2.36
CA TYR A 397 -1.24 -8.49 -2.88
C TYR A 397 -0.96 -7.81 -4.22
N ARG A 398 -2.03 -7.48 -4.94
CA ARG A 398 -1.97 -6.67 -6.16
C ARG A 398 -3.30 -5.97 -6.42
N LEU A 399 -3.22 -4.73 -6.87
CA LEU A 399 -4.29 -4.02 -7.56
C LEU A 399 -4.03 -4.09 -9.06
N GLN A 400 -5.06 -4.36 -9.84
CA GLN A 400 -4.96 -4.51 -11.29
C GLN A 400 -6.20 -3.92 -11.97
N SER A 401 -6.05 -3.41 -13.19
CA SER A 401 -7.18 -3.11 -14.06
C SER A 401 -7.42 -4.26 -15.03
N THR A 402 -8.68 -4.52 -15.31
CA THR A 402 -9.12 -5.50 -16.30
C THR A 402 -9.28 -4.88 -17.69
N ALA A 403 -9.46 -5.70 -18.71
CA ALA A 403 -9.64 -5.25 -20.09
C ALA A 403 -10.87 -4.33 -20.28
N ASP A 404 -11.91 -4.49 -19.45
CA ASP A 404 -13.11 -3.66 -19.43
C ASP A 404 -12.99 -2.43 -18.52
N ASN A 405 -11.77 -2.05 -18.12
CA ASN A 405 -11.47 -0.90 -17.27
C ASN A 405 -12.10 -0.97 -15.86
N LYS A 406 -12.28 -2.15 -15.30
CA LYS A 406 -12.63 -2.32 -13.90
C LYS A 406 -11.39 -2.58 -13.06
N LEU A 407 -11.44 -2.20 -11.79
CA LEU A 407 -10.41 -2.55 -10.83
C LEU A 407 -10.72 -3.92 -10.24
N ARG A 408 -9.66 -4.71 -10.05
CA ARG A 408 -9.67 -6.02 -9.40
C ARG A 408 -8.44 -6.13 -8.51
N ALA A 409 -8.53 -6.85 -7.41
CA ALA A 409 -7.43 -7.01 -6.48
C ALA A 409 -7.36 -8.41 -5.90
N TYR A 410 -6.18 -8.78 -5.38
CA TYR A 410 -6.06 -9.90 -4.47
C TYR A 410 -5.21 -9.54 -3.26
N ILE A 411 -5.44 -10.26 -2.17
CA ILE A 411 -4.70 -10.15 -0.90
C ILE A 411 -4.54 -11.55 -0.33
N ALA A 412 -3.34 -11.90 0.08
CA ALA A 412 -3.08 -13.16 0.77
C ALA A 412 -2.09 -12.95 1.91
N HIS A 413 -2.43 -13.44 3.10
CA HIS A 413 -1.50 -13.54 4.20
C HIS A 413 -0.69 -14.83 4.12
N GLY A 414 0.55 -14.76 4.47
CA GLY A 414 1.47 -15.89 4.51
C GLY A 414 2.76 -15.52 5.22
N GLU A 415 3.78 -16.29 4.96
CA GLU A 415 5.12 -16.05 5.50
C GLU A 415 6.21 -16.43 4.50
N VAL A 416 7.38 -15.85 4.66
CA VAL A 416 8.62 -16.33 4.05
C VAL A 416 9.26 -17.33 5.00
N LEU A 417 9.47 -18.56 4.54
CA LEU A 417 10.07 -19.61 5.34
C LEU A 417 11.59 -19.45 5.47
N PRO A 418 12.20 -19.80 6.60
CA PRO A 418 13.64 -19.75 6.82
C PRO A 418 14.36 -20.90 6.08
N VAL A 419 14.22 -20.95 4.77
CA VAL A 419 14.80 -21.99 3.90
C VAL A 419 15.80 -21.33 2.95
N ALA A 420 17.04 -21.79 2.99
CA ALA A 420 18.08 -21.32 2.08
C ALA A 420 17.78 -21.77 0.64
N THR A 421 17.67 -20.84 -0.29
CA THR A 421 17.26 -21.14 -1.66
C THR A 421 18.38 -21.65 -2.54
N ARG A 422 19.64 -21.30 -2.24
CA ARG A 422 20.83 -21.63 -3.05
C ARG A 422 20.67 -21.24 -4.52
N SER A 423 19.98 -20.13 -4.76
CA SER A 423 19.63 -19.64 -6.10
C SER A 423 20.25 -18.26 -6.35
N PHE A 424 19.73 -17.53 -7.31
CA PHE A 424 20.17 -16.20 -7.70
C PHE A 424 19.00 -15.20 -7.62
N GLY A 425 19.30 -13.91 -7.66
CA GLY A 425 18.34 -12.83 -7.49
C GLY A 425 17.88 -12.66 -6.04
N ALA A 426 16.89 -11.82 -5.83
CA ALA A 426 16.18 -11.74 -4.56
C ALA A 426 15.08 -12.80 -4.55
N ILE A 427 15.21 -13.82 -3.71
CA ILE A 427 14.36 -15.00 -3.77
C ILE A 427 14.03 -15.52 -2.36
N GLY A 428 12.88 -16.18 -2.20
CA GLY A 428 12.48 -16.81 -0.97
C GLY A 428 11.50 -17.95 -1.20
N VAL A 429 11.36 -18.81 -0.20
CA VAL A 429 10.28 -19.79 -0.14
C VAL A 429 9.11 -19.15 0.59
N PHE A 430 8.06 -18.89 -0.15
CA PHE A 430 6.81 -18.32 0.34
C PHE A 430 5.83 -19.43 0.67
N ALA A 431 5.13 -19.30 1.78
CA ALA A 431 4.05 -20.18 2.19
C ALA A 431 2.77 -19.35 2.42
N ILE A 432 1.72 -19.70 1.72
CA ILE A 432 0.39 -19.10 1.84
C ILE A 432 -0.60 -20.26 2.05
N PRO A 433 -1.39 -20.27 3.14
CA PRO A 433 -2.40 -21.30 3.35
C PRO A 433 -3.35 -21.41 2.15
N GLU A 434 -3.61 -22.64 1.70
CA GLU A 434 -4.45 -22.93 0.53
C GLU A 434 -3.97 -22.24 -0.78
N MET A 435 -2.67 -22.02 -0.93
CA MET A 435 -2.12 -21.35 -2.12
C MET A 435 -2.54 -22.03 -3.43
N GLY A 436 -2.63 -23.35 -3.48
CA GLY A 436 -3.06 -24.07 -4.68
C GLY A 436 -4.47 -23.68 -5.12
N ARG A 437 -5.39 -23.49 -4.16
CA ARG A 437 -6.75 -23.02 -4.40
C ARG A 437 -6.79 -21.54 -4.76
N PHE A 438 -6.06 -20.73 -4.05
CA PHE A 438 -5.90 -19.30 -4.33
C PHE A 438 -5.31 -19.07 -5.73
N TYR A 439 -4.26 -19.83 -6.08
CA TYR A 439 -3.63 -19.78 -7.42
C TYR A 439 -4.65 -20.08 -8.53
N ARG A 440 -5.45 -21.15 -8.35
CA ARG A 440 -6.41 -21.56 -9.38
C ARG A 440 -7.60 -20.60 -9.49
N HIS A 441 -8.25 -20.29 -8.38
CA HIS A 441 -9.57 -19.61 -8.41
C HIS A 441 -9.47 -18.08 -8.32
N VAL A 442 -8.40 -17.55 -7.72
CA VAL A 442 -8.19 -16.10 -7.65
C VAL A 442 -7.26 -15.63 -8.76
N LEU A 443 -6.05 -16.20 -8.83
CA LEU A 443 -5.03 -15.65 -9.74
C LEU A 443 -5.29 -16.03 -11.19
N ILE A 444 -5.49 -17.31 -11.50
CA ILE A 444 -5.71 -17.77 -12.89
C ILE A 444 -7.08 -17.32 -13.40
N GLU A 445 -8.15 -17.62 -12.69
CA GLU A 445 -9.51 -17.24 -13.12
C GLU A 445 -9.71 -15.72 -13.11
N GLY A 446 -9.08 -15.03 -12.18
CA GLY A 446 -9.06 -13.56 -12.11
C GLY A 446 -8.21 -12.89 -13.18
N GLY A 447 -7.36 -13.65 -13.90
CA GLY A 447 -6.50 -13.12 -14.95
C GLY A 447 -5.39 -12.20 -14.42
N PHE A 448 -4.86 -12.49 -13.24
CA PHE A 448 -3.75 -11.73 -12.68
C PHE A 448 -2.41 -12.15 -13.28
N PRO A 449 -1.48 -11.21 -13.51
CA PRO A 449 -0.12 -11.53 -13.94
C PRO A 449 0.69 -12.12 -12.77
N HIS A 450 1.91 -12.55 -13.07
CA HIS A 450 2.82 -13.15 -12.10
C HIS A 450 3.39 -12.17 -11.07
N HIS A 451 3.43 -10.86 -11.35
CA HIS A 451 3.88 -9.85 -10.41
C HIS A 451 2.89 -9.64 -9.27
N GLY A 452 3.37 -9.59 -8.04
CA GLY A 452 2.65 -9.17 -6.87
C GLY A 452 3.52 -8.33 -5.93
N ALA A 453 2.93 -7.39 -5.23
CA ALA A 453 3.61 -6.63 -4.20
C ALA A 453 3.60 -7.41 -2.88
N VAL A 454 4.67 -7.26 -2.11
CA VAL A 454 4.85 -7.88 -0.80
C VAL A 454 5.10 -6.80 0.24
N ALA A 455 4.20 -6.68 1.19
CA ALA A 455 4.41 -5.95 2.43
C ALA A 455 4.82 -6.95 3.53
N PHE A 456 5.78 -6.56 4.35
CA PHE A 456 6.25 -7.38 5.46
C PHE A 456 5.33 -7.17 6.67
N GLY A 457 4.77 -8.27 7.20
CA GLY A 457 3.71 -8.27 8.18
C GLY A 457 2.30 -8.49 7.60
N HIS A 458 1.29 -8.57 8.47
CA HIS A 458 -0.10 -8.81 8.11
C HIS A 458 -0.88 -7.49 8.01
N HIS A 459 -1.06 -6.99 6.79
CA HIS A 459 -1.73 -5.72 6.47
C HIS A 459 -3.01 -5.88 5.65
N GLY A 460 -3.48 -7.11 5.48
CA GLY A 460 -4.57 -7.43 4.55
C GLY A 460 -5.88 -6.73 4.86
N LYS A 461 -6.22 -6.53 6.14
CA LYS A 461 -7.44 -5.84 6.55
C LYS A 461 -7.46 -4.38 6.05
N ALA A 462 -6.36 -3.66 6.27
CA ALA A 462 -6.25 -2.27 5.81
C ALA A 462 -6.22 -2.18 4.26
N LEU A 463 -5.49 -3.07 3.59
CA LEU A 463 -5.48 -3.16 2.12
C LEU A 463 -6.87 -3.45 1.55
N PHE A 464 -7.63 -4.37 2.17
CA PHE A 464 -8.99 -4.68 1.76
C PHE A 464 -9.90 -3.44 1.81
N GLU A 465 -9.85 -2.69 2.91
CA GLU A 465 -10.64 -1.48 3.07
C GLU A 465 -10.19 -0.36 2.12
N VAL A 466 -8.88 -0.22 1.85
CA VAL A 466 -8.38 0.70 0.81
C VAL A 466 -8.96 0.33 -0.54
N PHE A 467 -8.86 -0.94 -0.97
CA PHE A 467 -9.36 -1.37 -2.27
C PHE A 467 -10.87 -1.17 -2.40
N LYS A 468 -11.63 -1.51 -1.37
CA LYS A 468 -13.06 -1.25 -1.32
C LYS A 468 -13.38 0.26 -1.42
N TYR A 469 -12.67 1.09 -0.67
CA TYR A 469 -12.87 2.54 -0.66
C TYR A 469 -12.61 3.18 -2.04
N ILE A 470 -11.55 2.77 -2.73
CA ILE A 470 -11.22 3.28 -4.06
C ILE A 470 -12.12 2.73 -5.17
N GLY A 471 -13.01 1.79 -4.85
CA GLY A 471 -14.06 1.32 -5.74
C GLY A 471 -13.81 -0.02 -6.42
N VAL A 472 -12.92 -0.84 -5.87
CA VAL A 472 -12.86 -2.25 -6.26
C VAL A 472 -14.12 -2.93 -5.71
N PRO A 473 -14.95 -3.58 -6.56
CA PRO A 473 -16.08 -4.35 -6.07
C PRO A 473 -15.62 -5.43 -5.08
N VAL A 474 -16.34 -5.63 -3.98
CA VAL A 474 -15.95 -6.60 -2.95
C VAL A 474 -15.80 -8.01 -3.51
N GLU A 475 -16.66 -8.37 -4.46
CA GLU A 475 -16.60 -9.65 -5.19
C GLU A 475 -15.37 -9.80 -6.11
N GLU A 476 -14.69 -8.70 -6.41
CA GLU A 476 -13.47 -8.66 -7.22
C GLU A 476 -12.19 -8.52 -6.37
N ILE A 477 -12.31 -8.64 -5.03
CA ILE A 477 -11.18 -8.71 -4.12
C ILE A 477 -11.01 -10.14 -3.63
N GLY A 478 -10.09 -10.88 -4.22
CA GLY A 478 -9.73 -12.22 -3.75
C GLY A 478 -8.90 -12.12 -2.47
N TYR A 479 -9.52 -12.30 -1.29
CA TYR A 479 -8.85 -12.17 -0.02
C TYR A 479 -8.68 -13.50 0.69
N ASN A 480 -7.43 -13.90 0.89
CA ASN A 480 -7.03 -15.10 1.61
C ASN A 480 -6.38 -14.73 2.95
N GLN A 481 -6.95 -15.19 4.06
CA GLN A 481 -6.43 -14.98 5.42
C GLN A 481 -6.03 -16.31 6.07
N PRO A 482 -4.99 -16.31 6.95
CA PRO A 482 -4.49 -17.53 7.57
C PRO A 482 -5.51 -18.29 8.44
N ALA A 483 -6.46 -17.57 9.04
CA ALA A 483 -7.43 -18.17 9.97
C ALA A 483 -8.82 -18.28 9.33
N GLY A 484 -9.10 -19.40 8.71
CA GLY A 484 -10.43 -19.66 8.14
C GLY A 484 -10.61 -18.90 6.83
N VAL A 485 -9.88 -19.33 5.86
CA VAL A 485 -9.82 -18.79 4.52
C VAL A 485 -11.19 -18.65 3.90
N ARG A 486 -11.65 -17.42 3.75
CA ARG A 486 -12.81 -17.11 2.92
C ARG A 486 -12.41 -16.06 1.90
N TYR A 487 -12.57 -16.43 0.65
CA TYR A 487 -12.53 -15.43 -0.41
C TYR A 487 -13.79 -14.57 -0.32
N PRO A 488 -13.77 -13.28 -0.67
CA PRO A 488 -14.98 -12.47 -0.74
C PRO A 488 -16.06 -13.09 -1.64
N THR A 489 -15.65 -13.83 -2.67
CA THR A 489 -16.52 -14.65 -3.52
C THR A 489 -17.17 -15.85 -2.81
N GLU A 490 -16.63 -16.23 -1.66
CA GLU A 490 -17.16 -17.30 -0.80
C GLU A 490 -17.91 -16.72 0.41
N ASN A 491 -18.49 -15.55 0.26
CA ASN A 491 -19.31 -14.93 1.28
C ASN A 491 -20.36 -15.94 1.80
N PRO A 492 -20.40 -16.24 3.10
CA PRO A 492 -21.35 -17.20 3.66
C PRO A 492 -22.81 -16.74 3.56
N TRP A 493 -23.02 -15.48 3.24
CA TRP A 493 -24.35 -14.87 3.07
C TRP A 493 -24.84 -14.86 1.61
N ARG A 494 -24.10 -15.48 0.71
CA ARG A 494 -24.50 -15.70 -0.69
C ARG A 494 -24.95 -17.12 -0.92
#